data_cbdb42ebff9a1878aba6ef3b6c17e353
#
_entry.id   cbdb42ebff9a1878aba6ef3b6c17e353
#
_cell.length_a   1.000
_cell.length_b   1.000
_cell.length_c   1.000
_cell.angle_alpha   90.00
_cell.angle_beta   90.00
_cell.angle_gamma   90.00
#
_symmetry.space_group_name_H-M   'P 1'
#
loop_
_entity.id
_entity.type
_entity.pdbx_description
1 polymer ?
#
loop_
_entity_poly.entity_id
_entity_poly.type
_entity_poly.pdbx_seq_one_letter_code
_entity_poly.pdbx_strand_id
1 'polypeptide(L)'
;AAAKSADPQAAFAAFNDFRALCAQREGAWGVAGINEALEARVKRRSQVASRERWYVGRPVMVRQNDYALGLFNGDIGICLHSEHGLRVFFESEEGFRPFGPARLPSHDSAFAMTVHKSQGSEFSEVLLVLPEQPSPLLSRSLFYTGITRAKHKVEIWGLPARLSEAVATRAERAAGLAERLAMVSFPAPAAGNDVGQLALFD
;
A
#
# COMPACT_ATOMS: atom_id res chain seq x y z
N ALA A 1 -3.67 -13.33 16.02
CA ALA A 1 -5.11 -13.49 16.31
C ALA A 1 -5.93 -13.66 15.04
N ALA A 2 -5.74 -12.80 14.02
CA ALA A 2 -6.46 -12.85 12.74
C ALA A 2 -6.31 -14.19 11.98
N ALA A 3 -5.13 -14.83 12.08
CA ALA A 3 -4.86 -16.09 11.39
C ALA A 3 -5.72 -17.28 11.87
N LYS A 4 -6.39 -17.17 13.02
CA LYS A 4 -7.25 -18.22 13.60
C LYS A 4 -8.73 -17.91 13.45
N SER A 5 -9.09 -16.71 13.01
CA SER A 5 -10.48 -16.31 12.83
C SER A 5 -11.01 -16.86 11.51
N ALA A 6 -12.15 -17.55 11.58
CA ALA A 6 -12.94 -17.89 10.40
C ALA A 6 -13.84 -16.71 9.97
N ASP A 7 -13.96 -15.69 10.81
CA ASP A 7 -14.70 -14.47 10.53
C ASP A 7 -13.85 -13.49 9.72
N PRO A 8 -14.22 -13.19 8.46
CA PRO A 8 -13.50 -12.26 7.62
C PRO A 8 -13.40 -10.85 8.22
N GLN A 9 -14.46 -10.35 8.87
CA GLN A 9 -14.48 -9.02 9.47
C GLN A 9 -13.42 -8.88 10.56
N ALA A 10 -13.35 -9.85 11.48
CA ALA A 10 -12.35 -9.86 12.54
C ALA A 10 -10.92 -10.00 11.98
N ALA A 11 -10.75 -10.80 10.92
CA ALA A 11 -9.47 -10.97 10.26
C ALA A 11 -8.97 -9.67 9.60
N PHE A 12 -9.85 -8.95 8.90
CA PHE A 12 -9.50 -7.67 8.28
C PHE A 12 -9.29 -6.56 9.32
N ALA A 13 -10.10 -6.51 10.37
CA ALA A 13 -9.88 -5.57 11.47
C ALA A 13 -8.49 -5.76 12.09
N ALA A 14 -8.12 -6.99 12.47
CA ALA A 14 -6.80 -7.28 13.02
C ALA A 14 -5.65 -7.07 12.00
N PHE A 15 -5.91 -7.26 10.71
CA PHE A 15 -4.94 -6.99 9.66
C PHE A 15 -4.70 -5.49 9.48
N ASN A 16 -5.73 -4.66 9.65
CA ASN A 16 -5.66 -3.20 9.54
C ASN A 16 -5.10 -2.53 10.81
N ASP A 17 -4.98 -3.25 11.92
CA ASP A 17 -4.34 -2.72 13.13
C ASP A 17 -2.85 -2.45 12.93
N PHE A 18 -2.15 -3.23 12.11
CA PHE A 18 -0.72 -3.10 11.91
C PHE A 18 -0.33 -3.25 10.44
N ARG A 19 0.58 -2.39 9.96
CA ARG A 19 1.12 -2.46 8.60
C ARG A 19 2.61 -2.19 8.56
N ALA A 20 3.36 -3.06 7.84
CA ALA A 20 4.74 -2.77 7.46
C ALA A 20 4.75 -1.98 6.14
N LEU A 21 5.35 -0.80 6.14
CA LEU A 21 5.52 0.07 4.99
C LEU A 21 7.00 0.17 4.64
N CYS A 22 7.38 -0.14 3.40
CA CYS A 22 8.75 -0.08 2.94
C CYS A 22 8.94 1.07 1.97
N ALA A 23 10.08 1.74 2.04
CA ALA A 23 10.46 2.80 1.11
C ALA A 23 10.70 2.27 -0.32
N GLN A 24 11.15 1.01 -0.45
CA GLN A 24 11.51 0.36 -1.72
C GLN A 24 10.85 -1.02 -1.88
N ARG A 25 10.86 -1.54 -3.12
CA ARG A 25 10.24 -2.84 -3.44
C ARG A 25 11.21 -4.00 -3.24
N GLU A 26 12.43 -3.85 -3.69
CA GLU A 26 13.42 -4.91 -3.77
C GLU A 26 14.41 -4.87 -2.60
N GLY A 27 15.11 -5.99 -2.40
CA GLY A 27 16.13 -6.14 -1.35
C GLY A 27 15.57 -6.62 -0.01
N ALA A 28 16.47 -6.97 0.91
CA ALA A 28 16.12 -7.52 2.23
C ALA A 28 15.24 -6.57 3.07
N TRP A 29 15.46 -5.25 2.92
CA TRP A 29 14.70 -4.19 3.60
C TRP A 29 13.61 -3.58 2.69
N GLY A 30 13.33 -4.23 1.58
CA GLY A 30 12.23 -3.90 0.67
C GLY A 30 10.99 -4.75 0.95
N VAL A 31 9.91 -4.46 0.22
CA VAL A 31 8.65 -5.20 0.32
C VAL A 31 8.86 -6.70 0.12
N ALA A 32 9.70 -7.10 -0.84
CA ALA A 32 9.96 -8.52 -1.12
C ALA A 32 10.59 -9.24 0.09
N GLY A 33 11.70 -8.72 0.60
CA GLY A 33 12.40 -9.33 1.73
C GLY A 33 11.60 -9.31 3.04
N ILE A 34 10.90 -8.20 3.32
CA ILE A 34 10.04 -8.11 4.52
C ILE A 34 8.86 -9.07 4.43
N ASN A 35 8.21 -9.19 3.25
CA ASN A 35 7.14 -10.17 3.06
C ASN A 35 7.64 -11.60 3.27
N GLU A 36 8.80 -11.97 2.71
CA GLU A 36 9.41 -13.28 2.88
C GLU A 36 9.70 -13.59 4.36
N ALA A 37 10.33 -12.64 5.07
CA ALA A 37 10.65 -12.78 6.49
C ALA A 37 9.40 -12.94 7.37
N LEU A 38 8.37 -12.12 7.13
CA LEU A 38 7.11 -12.18 7.86
C LEU A 38 6.34 -13.45 7.54
N GLU A 39 6.28 -13.86 6.28
CA GLU A 39 5.64 -15.10 5.86
C GLU A 39 6.29 -16.32 6.52
N ALA A 40 7.61 -16.40 6.50
CA ALA A 40 8.37 -17.49 7.15
C ALA A 40 8.10 -17.53 8.67
N ARG A 41 8.01 -16.36 9.33
CA ARG A 41 7.71 -16.28 10.75
C ARG A 41 6.28 -16.71 11.07
N VAL A 42 5.29 -16.28 10.25
CA VAL A 42 3.89 -16.65 10.42
C VAL A 42 3.73 -18.15 10.24
N LYS A 43 4.30 -18.74 9.18
CA LYS A 43 4.27 -20.19 8.93
C LYS A 43 4.83 -20.98 10.11
N ARG A 44 6.00 -20.58 10.63
CA ARG A 44 6.60 -21.23 11.82
C ARG A 44 5.67 -21.18 13.03
N ARG A 45 5.11 -19.99 13.32
CA ARG A 45 4.23 -19.79 14.49
C ARG A 45 2.92 -20.57 14.36
N SER A 46 2.40 -20.74 13.16
CA SER A 46 1.17 -21.45 12.87
C SER A 46 1.40 -22.93 12.52
N GLN A 47 2.64 -23.43 12.62
CA GLN A 47 3.04 -24.81 12.31
C GLN A 47 2.66 -25.22 10.86
N VAL A 48 2.69 -24.25 9.95
CA VAL A 48 2.44 -24.48 8.51
C VAL A 48 3.77 -24.86 7.84
N ALA A 49 3.76 -25.90 7.01
CA ALA A 49 4.96 -26.29 6.28
C ALA A 49 5.45 -25.17 5.34
N SER A 50 6.78 -25.00 5.25
CA SER A 50 7.37 -23.90 4.46
C SER A 50 6.96 -23.93 2.99
N ARG A 51 6.73 -25.13 2.42
CA ARG A 51 6.28 -25.37 1.03
C ARG A 51 4.82 -24.99 0.77
N GLU A 52 4.00 -24.89 1.83
CA GLU A 52 2.58 -24.55 1.68
C GLU A 52 2.45 -23.11 1.16
N ARG A 53 1.84 -22.96 -0.02
CA ARG A 53 1.59 -21.66 -0.61
C ARG A 53 0.38 -20.98 0.02
N TRP A 54 -0.65 -21.74 0.38
CA TRP A 54 -1.89 -21.22 0.93
C TRP A 54 -2.09 -21.69 2.36
N TYR A 55 -2.36 -20.77 3.24
CA TYR A 55 -2.57 -21.01 4.67
C TYR A 55 -3.45 -19.93 5.27
N VAL A 56 -4.09 -20.23 6.40
CA VAL A 56 -4.98 -19.29 7.12
C VAL A 56 -4.20 -18.06 7.57
N GLY A 57 -4.74 -16.89 7.30
CA GLY A 57 -4.15 -15.61 7.64
C GLY A 57 -3.12 -15.10 6.62
N ARG A 58 -2.95 -15.77 5.47
CA ARG A 58 -2.11 -15.24 4.39
C ARG A 58 -2.80 -14.06 3.72
N PRO A 59 -2.24 -12.83 3.81
CA PRO A 59 -2.72 -11.70 3.05
C PRO A 59 -2.11 -11.71 1.65
N VAL A 60 -2.91 -11.34 0.66
CA VAL A 60 -2.47 -11.17 -0.73
C VAL A 60 -2.95 -9.83 -1.27
N MET A 61 -2.17 -9.26 -2.21
CA MET A 61 -2.55 -8.06 -2.94
C MET A 61 -2.58 -8.36 -4.43
N VAL A 62 -3.69 -8.03 -5.07
CA VAL A 62 -3.88 -8.16 -6.52
C VAL A 62 -2.93 -7.21 -7.26
N ARG A 63 -2.29 -7.71 -8.33
CA ARG A 63 -1.33 -6.94 -9.14
C ARG A 63 -1.90 -6.40 -10.45
N GLN A 64 -2.97 -7.00 -10.92
CA GLN A 64 -3.59 -6.67 -12.20
C GLN A 64 -5.10 -6.71 -12.07
N ASN A 65 -5.77 -5.80 -12.76
CA ASN A 65 -7.22 -5.79 -12.81
C ASN A 65 -7.74 -7.07 -13.46
N ASP A 66 -8.75 -7.67 -12.84
CA ASP A 66 -9.54 -8.75 -13.40
C ASP A 66 -11.01 -8.33 -13.36
N TYR A 67 -11.49 -7.80 -14.47
CA TYR A 67 -12.86 -7.30 -14.60
C TYR A 67 -13.91 -8.40 -14.50
N ALA A 68 -13.57 -9.64 -14.87
CA ALA A 68 -14.49 -10.77 -14.79
C ALA A 68 -14.73 -11.18 -13.32
N LEU A 69 -13.72 -11.05 -12.48
CA LEU A 69 -13.82 -11.31 -11.04
C LEU A 69 -14.21 -10.05 -10.25
N GLY A 70 -14.14 -8.85 -10.87
CA GLY A 70 -14.30 -7.58 -10.17
C GLY A 70 -13.22 -7.36 -9.11
N LEU A 71 -11.98 -7.76 -9.40
CA LEU A 71 -10.79 -7.55 -8.57
C LEU A 71 -9.84 -6.59 -9.26
N PHE A 72 -9.34 -5.62 -8.52
CA PHE A 72 -8.51 -4.54 -9.06
C PHE A 72 -7.12 -4.53 -8.45
N ASN A 73 -6.18 -3.93 -9.18
CA ASN A 73 -4.82 -3.75 -8.67
C ASN A 73 -4.82 -2.96 -7.36
N GLY A 74 -4.26 -3.56 -6.34
CA GLY A 74 -4.23 -3.00 -4.98
C GLY A 74 -5.24 -3.65 -4.03
N ASP A 75 -6.24 -4.37 -4.54
CA ASP A 75 -7.19 -5.07 -3.69
C ASP A 75 -6.47 -6.09 -2.81
N ILE A 76 -6.82 -6.07 -1.53
CA ILE A 76 -6.25 -6.99 -0.54
C ILE A 76 -7.26 -8.06 -0.20
N GLY A 77 -6.79 -9.31 -0.20
CA GLY A 77 -7.54 -10.45 0.26
C GLY A 77 -6.82 -11.21 1.36
N ILE A 78 -7.56 -11.83 2.25
CA ILE A 78 -7.03 -12.67 3.34
C ILE A 78 -7.52 -14.10 3.17
N CYS A 79 -6.58 -15.06 3.21
CA CYS A 79 -6.89 -16.48 3.12
C CYS A 79 -7.43 -16.97 4.46
N LEU A 80 -8.63 -17.53 4.47
CA LEU A 80 -9.30 -18.07 5.65
C LEU A 80 -9.94 -19.43 5.36
N HIS A 81 -10.30 -20.17 6.42
CA HIS A 81 -11.12 -21.34 6.29
C HIS A 81 -12.57 -20.98 5.99
N SER A 82 -13.18 -21.74 5.08
CA SER A 82 -14.60 -21.76 4.81
C SER A 82 -15.13 -23.19 4.80
N GLU A 83 -16.44 -23.39 4.68
CA GLU A 83 -17.07 -24.72 4.51
C GLU A 83 -16.53 -25.47 3.29
N HIS A 84 -15.99 -24.77 2.31
CA HIS A 84 -15.43 -25.34 1.08
C HIS A 84 -13.89 -25.34 1.06
N GLY A 85 -13.25 -25.38 2.24
CA GLY A 85 -11.79 -25.33 2.40
C GLY A 85 -11.25 -23.89 2.40
N LEU A 86 -9.97 -23.73 2.03
CA LEU A 86 -9.34 -22.41 2.01
C LEU A 86 -9.95 -21.53 0.90
N ARG A 87 -10.31 -20.31 1.29
CA ARG A 87 -10.78 -19.26 0.39
C ARG A 87 -10.05 -17.95 0.72
N VAL A 88 -9.89 -17.12 -0.29
CA VAL A 88 -9.37 -15.76 -0.12
C VAL A 88 -10.55 -14.81 -0.17
N PHE A 89 -10.75 -14.09 0.92
CA PHE A 89 -11.84 -13.15 1.08
C PHE A 89 -11.36 -11.74 0.73
N PHE A 90 -12.13 -11.03 -0.05
CA PHE A 90 -11.92 -9.62 -0.38
C PHE A 90 -13.11 -8.81 0.11
N GLU A 91 -12.84 -7.59 0.59
CA GLU A 91 -13.91 -6.64 0.94
C GLU A 91 -14.67 -6.19 -0.31
N SER A 92 -15.97 -6.00 -0.19
CA SER A 92 -16.86 -5.45 -1.23
C SER A 92 -17.97 -4.63 -0.58
N GLU A 93 -18.73 -3.89 -1.36
CA GLU A 93 -19.86 -3.10 -0.88
C GLU A 93 -20.93 -3.94 -0.14
N GLU A 94 -21.09 -5.20 -0.55
CA GLU A 94 -22.06 -6.14 0.04
C GLU A 94 -21.45 -7.00 1.16
N GLY A 95 -20.24 -6.72 1.64
CA GLY A 95 -19.52 -7.49 2.65
C GLY A 95 -18.26 -8.16 2.12
N PHE A 96 -18.12 -9.48 2.29
CA PHE A 96 -16.91 -10.21 1.87
C PHE A 96 -17.19 -11.21 0.78
N ARG A 97 -16.40 -11.17 -0.30
CA ARG A 97 -16.48 -12.09 -1.43
C ARG A 97 -15.37 -13.13 -1.37
N PRO A 98 -15.70 -14.45 -1.26
CA PRO A 98 -14.73 -15.52 -1.23
C PRO A 98 -14.34 -16.00 -2.62
N PHE A 99 -13.05 -16.17 -2.86
CA PHE A 99 -12.50 -16.75 -4.09
C PHE A 99 -11.65 -17.99 -3.79
N GLY A 100 -11.72 -18.98 -4.66
CA GLY A 100 -10.79 -20.10 -4.63
C GLY A 100 -9.37 -19.62 -4.94
N PRO A 101 -8.34 -20.05 -4.18
CA PRO A 101 -6.96 -19.62 -4.41
C PRO A 101 -6.46 -19.77 -5.85
N ALA A 102 -6.89 -20.83 -6.54
CA ALA A 102 -6.52 -21.10 -7.93
C ALA A 102 -7.18 -20.14 -8.96
N ARG A 103 -8.21 -19.40 -8.56
CA ARG A 103 -8.93 -18.46 -9.44
C ARG A 103 -8.42 -17.04 -9.34
N LEU A 104 -7.51 -16.77 -8.40
CA LEU A 104 -7.01 -15.41 -8.21
C LEU A 104 -6.11 -14.98 -9.38
N PRO A 105 -6.21 -13.72 -9.80
CA PRO A 105 -5.26 -13.13 -10.75
C PRO A 105 -3.86 -13.06 -10.13
N SER A 106 -2.91 -12.50 -10.88
CA SER A 106 -1.55 -12.28 -10.38
C SER A 106 -1.57 -11.47 -9.09
N HIS A 107 -0.90 -11.96 -8.06
CA HIS A 107 -0.90 -11.40 -6.70
C HIS A 107 0.44 -11.60 -5.99
N ASP A 108 0.73 -10.74 -5.04
CA ASP A 108 1.88 -10.82 -4.14
C ASP A 108 1.41 -11.05 -2.69
N SER A 109 2.30 -11.50 -1.80
CA SER A 109 2.05 -11.46 -0.35
C SER A 109 1.95 -10.01 0.12
N ALA A 110 1.04 -9.71 1.06
CA ALA A 110 0.67 -8.36 1.47
C ALA A 110 0.89 -8.07 2.97
N PHE A 111 1.83 -8.75 3.63
CA PHE A 111 2.24 -8.38 4.99
C PHE A 111 2.91 -7.01 5.03
N ALA A 112 3.67 -6.69 3.98
CA ALA A 112 4.28 -5.39 3.76
C ALA A 112 3.90 -4.84 2.38
N MET A 113 3.89 -3.52 2.26
CA MET A 113 3.68 -2.82 0.99
C MET A 113 4.57 -1.58 0.91
N THR A 114 4.66 -0.97 -0.27
CA THR A 114 5.36 0.31 -0.38
C THR A 114 4.55 1.44 0.23
N VAL A 115 5.25 2.48 0.74
CA VAL A 115 4.62 3.72 1.19
C VAL A 115 3.68 4.30 0.13
N HIS A 116 4.05 4.24 -1.14
CA HIS A 116 3.20 4.74 -2.24
C HIS A 116 1.87 3.96 -2.35
N LYS A 117 1.92 2.63 -2.20
CA LYS A 117 0.70 1.81 -2.27
C LYS A 117 -0.22 1.98 -1.06
N SER A 118 0.28 2.54 0.04
CA SER A 118 -0.53 2.83 1.22
C SER A 118 -1.25 4.18 1.16
N GLN A 119 -1.08 4.96 0.08
CA GLN A 119 -1.78 6.22 -0.10
C GLN A 119 -3.30 5.97 -0.13
N GLY A 120 -4.03 6.78 0.63
CA GLY A 120 -5.48 6.60 0.81
C GLY A 120 -5.88 5.62 1.93
N SER A 121 -4.92 4.86 2.50
CA SER A 121 -5.17 3.95 3.63
C SER A 121 -4.61 4.51 4.93
N GLU A 122 -5.19 4.10 6.05
CA GLU A 122 -4.69 4.39 7.40
C GLU A 122 -4.69 3.12 8.24
N PHE A 123 -3.75 3.02 9.18
CA PHE A 123 -3.56 1.86 10.05
C PHE A 123 -3.44 2.32 11.50
N SER A 124 -3.78 1.47 12.46
CA SER A 124 -3.58 1.81 13.88
C SER A 124 -2.10 2.00 14.19
N GLU A 125 -1.27 1.06 13.76
CA GLU A 125 0.18 1.10 13.94
C GLU A 125 0.90 0.85 12.62
N VAL A 126 2.01 1.55 12.40
CA VAL A 126 2.86 1.41 11.22
C VAL A 126 4.29 1.09 11.62
N LEU A 127 4.87 0.08 11.00
CA LEU A 127 6.31 -0.13 10.93
C LEU A 127 6.83 0.45 9.63
N LEU A 128 7.56 1.56 9.68
CA LEU A 128 8.21 2.15 8.51
C LEU A 128 9.63 1.61 8.36
N VAL A 129 9.88 0.86 7.30
CA VAL A 129 11.18 0.25 7.01
C VAL A 129 11.92 1.11 6.00
N LEU A 130 13.04 1.69 6.43
CA LEU A 130 13.94 2.47 5.58
C LEU A 130 14.94 1.54 4.86
N PRO A 131 15.45 1.92 3.68
CA PRO A 131 16.44 1.14 2.97
C PRO A 131 17.76 1.07 3.76
N GLU A 132 18.50 -0.01 3.60
CA GLU A 132 19.84 -0.15 4.19
C GLU A 132 20.86 0.77 3.48
N GLN A 133 20.79 0.79 2.16
CA GLN A 133 21.67 1.60 1.31
C GLN A 133 21.02 2.96 0.99
N PRO A 134 21.82 3.98 0.64
CA PRO A 134 21.29 5.23 0.10
C PRO A 134 20.35 4.98 -1.07
N SER A 135 19.22 5.69 -1.08
CA SER A 135 18.19 5.48 -2.10
C SER A 135 17.62 6.82 -2.57
N PRO A 136 17.55 7.08 -3.88
CA PRO A 136 16.93 8.29 -4.42
C PRO A 136 15.43 8.35 -4.12
N LEU A 137 14.81 7.23 -3.75
CA LEU A 137 13.42 7.18 -3.34
C LEU A 137 13.20 7.72 -1.93
N LEU A 138 14.26 7.76 -1.10
CA LEU A 138 14.17 8.18 0.29
C LEU A 138 14.15 9.72 0.35
N SER A 139 12.99 10.28 0.58
CA SER A 139 12.77 11.73 0.62
C SER A 139 11.87 12.10 1.79
N ARG A 140 11.90 13.38 2.17
CA ARG A 140 11.00 13.95 3.20
C ARG A 140 9.52 13.68 2.87
N SER A 141 9.14 13.79 1.62
CA SER A 141 7.77 13.55 1.15
C SER A 141 7.36 12.09 1.35
N LEU A 142 8.22 11.12 0.97
CA LEU A 142 7.96 9.70 1.20
C LEU A 142 7.91 9.38 2.69
N PHE A 143 8.87 9.89 3.47
CA PHE A 143 8.92 9.70 4.91
C PHE A 143 7.67 10.24 5.59
N TYR A 144 7.28 11.49 5.27
CA TYR A 144 6.05 12.10 5.78
C TYR A 144 4.81 11.28 5.42
N THR A 145 4.70 10.86 4.15
CA THR A 145 3.59 9.99 3.71
C THR A 145 3.52 8.70 4.54
N GLY A 146 4.66 8.06 4.81
CA GLY A 146 4.71 6.84 5.60
C GLY A 146 4.28 7.03 7.05
N ILE A 147 4.77 8.05 7.73
CA ILE A 147 4.43 8.29 9.14
C ILE A 147 2.98 8.71 9.32
N THR A 148 2.40 9.46 8.37
CA THR A 148 1.00 9.90 8.41
C THR A 148 0.00 8.78 8.09
N ARG A 149 0.45 7.57 7.79
CA ARG A 149 -0.45 6.40 7.66
C ARG A 149 -0.84 5.80 9.00
N ALA A 150 -0.15 6.13 10.07
CA ALA A 150 -0.44 5.64 11.41
C ALA A 150 -1.40 6.56 12.16
N LYS A 151 -2.40 5.96 12.81
CA LYS A 151 -3.33 6.66 13.70
C LYS A 151 -2.77 6.83 15.11
N HIS A 152 -2.04 5.83 15.61
CA HIS A 152 -1.64 5.79 17.02
C HIS A 152 -0.13 5.66 17.20
N LYS A 153 0.54 4.80 16.43
CA LYS A 153 1.96 4.51 16.65
C LYS A 153 2.70 4.32 15.35
N VAL A 154 3.90 4.92 15.28
CA VAL A 154 4.89 4.64 14.22
C VAL A 154 6.14 4.08 14.87
N GLU A 155 6.62 2.97 14.33
CA GLU A 155 7.94 2.42 14.61
C GLU A 155 8.78 2.54 13.34
N ILE A 156 10.04 2.98 13.46
CA ILE A 156 10.92 3.18 12.30
C ILE A 156 12.09 2.22 12.42
N TRP A 157 12.26 1.37 11.40
CA TRP A 157 13.40 0.50 11.26
C TRP A 157 14.33 0.99 10.17
N GLY A 158 15.57 1.28 10.55
CA GLY A 158 16.59 1.75 9.62
C GLY A 158 17.82 2.28 10.34
N LEU A 159 18.88 2.50 9.60
CA LEU A 159 20.09 3.13 10.12
C LEU A 159 19.81 4.62 10.41
N PRO A 160 20.37 5.20 11.50
CA PRO A 160 20.19 6.62 11.80
C PRO A 160 20.57 7.54 10.63
N ALA A 161 21.59 7.18 9.87
CA ALA A 161 22.01 7.92 8.68
C ALA A 161 20.89 7.97 7.61
N ARG A 162 20.12 6.90 7.45
CA ARG A 162 18.98 6.85 6.49
C ARG A 162 17.83 7.72 6.97
N LEU A 163 17.59 7.79 8.27
CA LEU A 163 16.59 8.69 8.82
C LEU A 163 16.97 10.16 8.59
N SER A 164 18.22 10.51 8.86
CA SER A 164 18.74 11.87 8.59
C SER A 164 18.62 12.24 7.12
N GLU A 165 18.96 11.32 6.20
CA GLU A 165 18.81 11.50 4.75
C GLU A 165 17.34 11.72 4.37
N ALA A 166 16.43 10.89 4.90
CA ALA A 166 14.99 11.03 4.63
C ALA A 166 14.46 12.41 5.00
N VAL A 167 14.89 12.95 6.13
CA VAL A 167 14.46 14.28 6.59
C VAL A 167 15.10 15.41 5.79
N ALA A 168 16.37 15.26 5.41
CA ALA A 168 17.12 16.30 4.68
C ALA A 168 16.73 16.40 3.20
N THR A 169 16.46 15.25 2.55
CA THR A 169 16.23 15.19 1.11
C THR A 169 14.85 15.74 0.74
N ARG A 170 14.81 16.83 -0.02
CA ARG A 170 13.58 17.32 -0.66
C ARG A 170 13.33 16.51 -1.92
N ALA A 171 12.09 16.04 -2.11
CA ALA A 171 11.70 15.46 -3.39
C ALA A 171 11.73 16.57 -4.46
N GLU A 172 12.62 16.47 -5.42
CA GLU A 172 12.53 17.28 -6.63
C GLU A 172 11.33 16.77 -7.44
N ARG A 173 10.23 17.52 -7.39
CA ARG A 173 9.16 17.32 -8.36
C ARG A 173 9.63 17.98 -9.64
N ALA A 174 10.16 17.18 -10.55
CA ALA A 174 10.31 17.57 -11.96
C ALA A 174 8.91 17.70 -12.60
N ALA A 175 8.11 18.63 -12.09
CA ALA A 175 6.86 19.03 -12.73
C ALA A 175 7.26 19.96 -13.85
N GLY A 176 7.53 19.44 -15.06
CA GLY A 176 7.75 20.24 -16.26
C GLY A 176 6.55 21.09 -16.70
N LEU A 177 5.61 21.30 -15.76
CA LEU A 177 4.44 22.16 -16.00
C LEU A 177 4.83 23.63 -16.12
N ALA A 178 5.73 24.12 -15.24
CA ALA A 178 6.20 25.50 -15.30
C ALA A 178 6.96 25.76 -16.60
N GLU A 179 7.81 24.82 -17.03
CA GLU A 179 8.53 24.90 -18.30
C GLU A 179 7.58 24.81 -19.50
N ARG A 180 6.60 23.91 -19.45
CA ARG A 180 5.56 23.80 -20.49
C ARG A 180 4.65 25.03 -20.55
N LEU A 181 4.27 25.61 -19.41
CA LEU A 181 3.50 26.84 -19.38
C LEU A 181 4.31 28.04 -19.89
N ALA A 182 5.62 28.08 -19.65
CA ALA A 182 6.50 29.10 -20.22
C ALA A 182 6.67 28.95 -21.75
N MET A 183 6.52 27.75 -22.29
CA MET A 183 6.57 27.50 -23.75
C MET A 183 5.23 27.74 -24.46
N VAL A 184 4.12 27.79 -23.74
CA VAL A 184 2.81 28.12 -24.31
C VAL A 184 2.65 29.63 -24.30
N SER A 185 2.92 30.28 -25.44
CA SER A 185 2.50 31.68 -25.67
C SER A 185 0.99 31.71 -25.75
N PHE A 186 0.33 32.11 -24.69
CA PHE A 186 -1.09 32.47 -24.77
C PHE A 186 -1.23 33.72 -25.67
N PRO A 187 -2.03 33.69 -26.74
CA PRO A 187 -2.33 34.93 -27.46
C PRO A 187 -2.93 35.92 -26.48
N ALA A 188 -2.42 37.14 -26.49
CA ALA A 188 -2.99 38.22 -25.68
C ALA A 188 -4.51 38.30 -25.94
N PRO A 189 -5.35 38.47 -24.92
CA PRO A 189 -6.78 38.64 -25.15
C PRO A 189 -6.97 39.83 -26.08
N ALA A 190 -7.70 39.61 -27.18
CA ALA A 190 -8.09 40.70 -28.09
C ALA A 190 -8.79 41.79 -27.27
N ALA A 191 -8.25 42.99 -27.34
CA ALA A 191 -8.84 44.15 -26.70
C ALA A 191 -10.24 44.39 -27.30
N GLY A 192 -11.27 44.18 -26.53
CA GLY A 192 -12.64 44.51 -26.86
C GLY A 192 -13.60 43.30 -26.79
N ASN A 193 -14.05 42.99 -25.60
CA ASN A 193 -15.43 42.69 -25.29
C ASN A 193 -15.58 42.63 -23.76
N ASP A 194 -16.44 43.50 -23.32
CA ASP A 194 -16.90 43.67 -21.96
C ASP A 194 -17.52 42.35 -21.50
N VAL A 195 -16.78 41.50 -20.81
CA VAL A 195 -17.31 40.28 -20.22
C VAL A 195 -17.85 40.67 -18.85
N GLY A 196 -19.16 40.78 -18.78
CA GLY A 196 -19.90 41.03 -17.55
C GLY A 196 -19.43 40.11 -16.45
N GLN A 197 -19.10 40.70 -15.30
CA GLN A 197 -18.75 40.07 -14.07
C GLN A 197 -19.86 39.10 -13.65
N LEU A 198 -19.62 37.77 -13.83
CA LEU A 198 -20.44 36.77 -13.18
C LEU A 198 -20.10 36.80 -11.68
N ALA A 199 -20.97 37.38 -10.90
CA ALA A 199 -20.98 37.24 -9.45
C ALA A 199 -21.34 35.78 -9.13
N LEU A 200 -20.36 35.01 -8.73
CA LEU A 200 -20.55 33.73 -8.06
C LEU A 200 -20.34 34.01 -6.56
N PHE A 201 -21.36 33.68 -5.79
CA PHE A 201 -21.56 33.74 -4.34
C PHE A 201 -22.55 34.83 -3.88
N ASP A 202 -23.79 34.39 -3.75
CA ASP A 202 -24.67 34.57 -2.60
C ASP A 202 -25.08 33.18 -2.08
#